data_a0d6c05ab707652f3830ad58493cb225
#
_entry.id   a0d6c05ab707652f3830ad58493cb225
#
_cell.length_a   1.000
_cell.length_b   1.000
_cell.length_c   1.000
_cell.angle_alpha   90.00
_cell.angle_beta   90.00
_cell.angle_gamma   90.00
#
_symmetry.space_group_name_H-M   'P 1'
#
loop_
_entity.id
_entity.type
_entity.pdbx_description
1 polymer ?
#
loop_
_entity_poly.entity_id
_entity_poly.type
_entity_poly.pdbx_seq_one_letter_code
_entity_poly.pdbx_strand_id
1 'polypeptide(L)'
;MTGTAPDETRPWVQRTRLPVGGVHLALVSYVPLLLTKPGVIGADTKTYLYLDPSRLLSRAAWMWDPNVGLGTVTHQNIGYLWPLGPYYWLMETIGVPDWVAQRLWLGTIILAAGAGVR
;
A
#
# COMPACT_ATOMS: atom_id res chain seq x y z
N MET A 1 49.64 -17.72 -34.55
CA MET A 1 48.49 -16.80 -34.39
C MET A 1 47.52 -17.43 -33.41
N THR A 2 47.70 -17.15 -32.14
CA THR A 2 46.86 -17.64 -31.03
C THR A 2 46.04 -16.47 -30.51
N GLY A 3 44.79 -16.41 -30.96
CA GLY A 3 43.82 -15.45 -30.44
C GLY A 3 43.25 -15.90 -29.10
N THR A 4 43.69 -15.29 -28.04
CA THR A 4 43.08 -15.40 -26.72
C THR A 4 41.73 -14.69 -26.73
N ALA A 5 40.63 -15.46 -26.59
CA ALA A 5 39.32 -14.91 -26.37
C ALA A 5 39.27 -14.21 -24.99
N PRO A 6 38.68 -13.03 -24.87
CA PRO A 6 38.54 -12.41 -23.59
C PRO A 6 37.52 -13.18 -22.76
N ASP A 7 37.93 -13.54 -21.55
CA ASP A 7 37.12 -14.15 -20.52
C ASP A 7 36.05 -13.12 -20.06
N GLU A 8 34.83 -13.26 -20.58
CA GLU A 8 33.67 -12.47 -20.17
C GLU A 8 32.93 -13.11 -18.99
N THR A 9 33.63 -13.60 -18.02
CA THR A 9 33.04 -13.88 -16.71
C THR A 9 33.04 -12.60 -15.89
N ARG A 10 32.13 -11.68 -16.21
CA ARG A 10 31.79 -10.61 -15.28
C ARG A 10 30.96 -11.22 -14.15
N PRO A 11 31.50 -11.41 -12.95
CA PRO A 11 30.68 -11.76 -11.81
C PRO A 11 29.69 -10.60 -11.65
N TRP A 12 28.42 -10.91 -11.74
CA TRP A 12 27.38 -9.99 -11.35
C TRP A 12 27.70 -9.56 -9.93
N VAL A 13 28.24 -8.37 -9.79
CA VAL A 13 28.54 -7.77 -8.51
C VAL A 13 27.20 -7.63 -7.80
N GLN A 14 26.88 -8.62 -6.99
CA GLN A 14 25.85 -8.50 -6.00
C GLN A 14 26.30 -7.35 -5.08
N ARG A 15 25.86 -6.14 -5.40
CA ARG A 15 25.93 -5.04 -4.47
C ARG A 15 25.04 -5.40 -3.30
N THR A 16 25.59 -6.08 -2.33
CA THR A 16 25.03 -6.16 -0.98
C THR A 16 24.98 -4.73 -0.45
N ARG A 17 23.92 -4.03 -0.81
CA ARG A 17 23.71 -2.68 -0.34
C ARG A 17 23.39 -2.78 1.14
N LEU A 18 24.23 -2.12 1.93
CA LEU A 18 24.16 -2.04 3.38
C LEU A 18 22.70 -1.76 3.81
N PRO A 19 22.23 -2.37 4.92
CA PRO A 19 20.87 -2.18 5.46
C PRO A 19 20.56 -0.72 5.78
N VAL A 20 21.56 0.12 5.97
CA VAL A 20 21.47 1.55 6.23
C VAL A 20 20.62 2.29 5.20
N GLY A 21 20.75 1.97 3.92
CA GLY A 21 19.95 2.63 2.89
C GLY A 21 18.46 2.25 2.90
N GLY A 22 18.12 1.04 3.37
CA GLY A 22 16.74 0.58 3.53
C GLY A 22 16.05 1.27 4.71
N VAL A 23 16.76 1.39 5.82
CA VAL A 23 16.27 2.07 7.03
C VAL A 23 16.01 3.55 6.75
N HIS A 24 16.93 4.25 6.09
CA HIS A 24 16.71 5.66 5.72
C HIS A 24 15.51 5.83 4.81
N LEU A 25 15.34 4.96 3.81
CA LEU A 25 14.19 5.00 2.93
C LEU A 25 12.88 4.78 3.71
N ALA A 26 12.85 3.81 4.63
CA ALA A 26 11.69 3.58 5.48
C ALA A 26 11.39 4.80 6.36
N LEU A 27 12.40 5.37 7.02
CA LEU A 27 12.20 6.56 7.85
C LEU A 27 11.63 7.73 7.04
N VAL A 28 12.19 8.02 5.88
CA VAL A 28 11.70 9.11 5.01
C VAL A 28 10.28 8.82 4.49
N SER A 29 9.93 7.56 4.28
CA SER A 29 8.60 7.18 3.79
C SER A 29 7.51 7.28 4.85
N TYR A 30 7.80 6.97 6.11
CA TYR A 30 6.78 6.89 7.16
C TYR A 30 6.78 8.08 8.13
N VAL A 31 7.95 8.56 8.56
CA VAL A 31 8.06 9.57 9.61
C VAL A 31 7.35 10.88 9.25
N PRO A 32 7.55 11.48 8.07
CA PRO A 32 6.85 12.72 7.72
C PRO A 32 5.34 12.56 7.70
N LEU A 33 4.84 11.42 7.22
CA LEU A 33 3.41 11.13 7.18
C LEU A 33 2.82 11.01 8.58
N LEU A 34 3.49 10.30 9.48
CA LEU A 34 3.03 10.10 10.86
C LEU A 34 3.11 11.37 11.71
N LEU A 35 4.02 12.30 11.39
CA LEU A 35 4.14 13.60 12.05
C LEU A 35 3.10 14.62 11.58
N THR A 36 2.34 14.35 10.53
CA THR A 36 1.25 15.24 10.12
C THR A 36 0.12 15.23 11.18
N LYS A 37 -0.80 16.21 11.10
CA LYS A 37 -1.86 16.44 12.10
C LYS A 37 -2.58 15.14 12.49
N PRO A 38 -2.52 14.66 13.74
CA PRO A 38 -3.19 13.44 14.18
C PRO A 38 -4.71 13.52 14.05
N GLY A 39 -5.37 12.37 13.84
CA GLY A 39 -6.83 12.29 13.81
C GLY A 39 -7.49 12.80 12.52
N VAL A 40 -6.71 13.27 11.55
CA VAL A 40 -7.25 13.75 10.26
C VAL A 40 -6.98 12.71 9.18
N ILE A 41 -8.05 12.26 8.53
CA ILE A 41 -8.01 11.41 7.35
C ILE A 41 -8.13 12.32 6.12
N GLY A 42 -7.38 12.02 5.07
CA GLY A 42 -7.54 12.71 3.79
C GLY A 42 -8.96 12.52 3.26
N ALA A 43 -9.65 13.62 2.96
CA ALA A 43 -10.98 13.56 2.38
C ALA A 43 -10.90 12.93 0.98
N ASP A 44 -11.27 11.67 0.90
CA ASP A 44 -11.46 10.93 -0.35
C ASP A 44 -12.91 10.44 -0.41
N THR A 45 -13.40 10.27 -1.62
CA THR A 45 -14.74 9.72 -1.91
C THR A 45 -14.95 8.27 -1.41
N LYS A 46 -13.91 7.67 -0.86
CA LYS A 46 -13.87 6.25 -0.43
C LYS A 46 -13.94 6.09 1.09
N THR A 47 -14.69 6.95 1.76
CA THR A 47 -14.84 6.92 3.23
C THR A 47 -15.31 5.57 3.77
N TYR A 48 -16.11 4.83 3.03
CA TYR A 48 -16.57 3.48 3.39
C TYR A 48 -15.41 2.47 3.55
N LEU A 49 -14.31 2.66 2.84
CA LEU A 49 -13.12 1.80 2.93
C LEU A 49 -12.44 1.92 4.30
N TYR A 50 -12.48 3.10 4.91
CA TYR A 50 -11.84 3.37 6.19
C TYR A 50 -12.80 3.16 7.37
N LEU A 51 -14.08 3.51 7.20
CA LEU A 51 -15.06 3.52 8.27
C LEU A 51 -15.72 2.17 8.51
N ASP A 52 -15.84 1.33 7.48
CA ASP A 52 -16.47 0.02 7.58
C ASP A 52 -15.92 -0.96 6.50
N PRO A 53 -14.65 -1.36 6.61
CA PRO A 53 -14.04 -2.29 5.67
C PRO A 53 -14.67 -3.69 5.73
N SER A 54 -15.24 -4.08 6.86
CA SER A 54 -15.92 -5.36 7.02
C SER A 54 -17.17 -5.44 6.15
N ARG A 55 -17.93 -4.36 6.06
CA ARG A 55 -19.09 -4.24 5.17
C ARG A 55 -18.71 -4.32 3.69
N LEU A 56 -17.60 -3.66 3.31
CA LEU A 56 -17.08 -3.75 1.94
C LEU A 56 -16.75 -5.20 1.58
N LEU A 57 -16.03 -5.91 2.44
CA LEU A 57 -15.62 -7.29 2.21
C LEU A 57 -16.81 -8.26 2.17
N SER A 58 -17.76 -8.12 3.08
CA SER A 58 -18.94 -8.99 3.15
C SER A 58 -19.85 -8.86 1.91
N ARG A 59 -19.84 -7.71 1.25
CA ARG A 59 -20.66 -7.43 0.05
C ARG A 59 -19.90 -7.55 -1.25
N ALA A 60 -18.62 -7.79 -1.21
CA ALA A 60 -17.76 -7.87 -2.38
C ALA A 60 -18.20 -8.90 -3.42
N ALA A 61 -18.85 -9.99 -2.99
CA ALA A 61 -19.39 -11.03 -3.87
C ALA A 61 -20.67 -10.60 -4.62
N TRP A 62 -21.31 -9.49 -4.22
CA TRP A 62 -22.58 -9.05 -4.76
C TRP A 62 -22.41 -7.78 -5.58
N MET A 63 -22.84 -7.80 -6.84
CA MET A 63 -22.79 -6.62 -7.71
C MET A 63 -23.84 -5.56 -7.34
N TRP A 64 -24.94 -5.98 -6.71
CA TRP A 64 -26.05 -5.10 -6.35
C TRP A 64 -26.05 -4.75 -4.87
N ASP A 65 -26.01 -3.46 -4.56
CA ASP A 65 -26.16 -2.95 -3.19
C ASP A 65 -27.56 -2.31 -3.03
N PRO A 66 -28.48 -2.95 -2.31
CA PRO A 66 -29.83 -2.41 -2.12
C PRO A 66 -29.88 -1.23 -1.16
N ASN A 67 -28.81 -0.94 -0.43
CA ASN A 67 -28.78 0.11 0.59
C ASN A 67 -28.30 1.48 0.08
N VAL A 68 -27.94 1.57 -1.17
CA VAL A 68 -27.47 2.81 -1.80
C VAL A 68 -28.49 3.23 -2.86
N GLY A 69 -29.18 4.36 -2.64
CA GLY A 69 -30.05 5.01 -3.61
C GLY A 69 -31.15 4.10 -4.21
N LEU A 70 -31.89 3.35 -3.40
CA LEU A 70 -32.91 2.38 -3.84
C LEU A 70 -32.34 1.13 -4.55
N GLY A 71 -31.03 0.94 -4.45
CA GLY A 71 -30.28 -0.14 -5.08
C GLY A 71 -29.46 0.35 -6.28
N THR A 72 -28.17 0.04 -6.25
CA THR A 72 -27.24 0.40 -7.33
C THR A 72 -26.17 -0.64 -7.51
N VAL A 73 -25.54 -0.61 -8.67
CA VAL A 73 -24.35 -1.42 -8.96
C VAL A 73 -23.11 -0.61 -8.61
N THR A 74 -22.45 -0.97 -7.52
CA THR A 74 -21.27 -0.24 -7.01
C THR A 74 -19.98 -0.72 -7.67
N HIS A 75 -19.87 -0.54 -8.99
CA HIS A 75 -18.67 -0.95 -9.75
C HIS A 75 -17.38 -0.26 -9.28
N GLN A 76 -17.48 0.96 -8.76
CA GLN A 76 -16.32 1.74 -8.33
C GLN A 76 -15.59 1.10 -7.14
N ASN A 77 -16.27 0.27 -6.35
CA ASN A 77 -15.74 -0.31 -5.12
C ASN A 77 -14.89 -1.56 -5.36
N ILE A 78 -15.10 -2.27 -6.46
CA ILE A 78 -14.38 -3.50 -6.81
C ILE A 78 -12.87 -3.26 -6.97
N GLY A 79 -12.46 -2.11 -7.54
CA GLY A 79 -11.04 -1.77 -7.71
C GLY A 79 -10.28 -1.58 -6.39
N TYR A 80 -11.00 -1.33 -5.29
CA TYR A 80 -10.39 -1.14 -3.96
C TYR A 80 -10.50 -2.37 -3.06
N LEU A 81 -11.18 -3.42 -3.55
CA LEU A 81 -11.34 -4.65 -2.79
C LEU A 81 -9.99 -5.29 -2.48
N TRP A 82 -9.09 -5.30 -3.44
CA TRP A 82 -7.77 -5.85 -3.27
C TRP A 82 -6.69 -4.85 -3.72
N PRO A 83 -5.64 -4.60 -2.92
CA PRO A 83 -5.34 -5.15 -1.58
C PRO A 83 -5.90 -4.34 -0.39
N LEU A 84 -6.60 -3.21 -0.66
CA LEU A 84 -7.01 -2.23 0.35
C LEU A 84 -8.05 -2.76 1.34
N GLY A 85 -9.07 -3.49 0.86
CA GLY A 85 -10.12 -4.02 1.71
C GLY A 85 -9.58 -4.89 2.85
N PRO A 86 -8.83 -5.98 2.57
CA PRO A 86 -8.21 -6.81 3.60
C PRO A 86 -7.23 -6.05 4.49
N TYR A 87 -6.50 -5.07 3.95
CA TYR A 87 -5.58 -4.25 4.71
C TYR A 87 -6.30 -3.43 5.79
N TYR A 88 -7.34 -2.66 5.42
CA TYR A 88 -8.08 -1.84 6.38
C TYR A 88 -8.86 -2.70 7.37
N TRP A 89 -9.45 -3.81 6.92
CA TRP A 89 -10.10 -4.75 7.80
C TRP A 89 -9.15 -5.31 8.87
N LEU A 90 -7.92 -5.66 8.48
CA LEU A 90 -6.90 -6.12 9.41
C LEU A 90 -6.52 -5.01 10.40
N MET A 91 -6.29 -3.79 9.93
CA MET A 91 -5.93 -2.64 10.78
C MET A 91 -7.04 -2.34 11.79
N GLU A 92 -8.30 -2.36 11.38
CA GLU A 92 -9.47 -2.22 12.27
C GLU A 92 -9.50 -3.34 13.32
N THR A 93 -9.32 -4.59 12.90
CA THR A 93 -9.36 -5.76 13.78
C THR A 93 -8.30 -5.69 14.89
N ILE A 94 -7.12 -5.20 14.60
CA ILE A 94 -6.03 -5.03 15.58
C ILE A 94 -6.11 -3.69 16.34
N GLY A 95 -7.15 -2.87 16.09
CA GLY A 95 -7.40 -1.62 16.79
C GLY A 95 -6.51 -0.45 16.40
N VAL A 96 -5.95 -0.47 15.17
CA VAL A 96 -5.17 0.65 14.64
C VAL A 96 -6.12 1.74 14.17
N PRO A 97 -5.97 3.01 14.63
CA PRO A 97 -6.80 4.12 14.19
C PRO A 97 -6.71 4.33 12.67
N ASP A 98 -7.83 4.67 12.02
CA ASP A 98 -7.93 4.82 10.56
C ASP A 98 -6.92 5.79 9.97
N TRP A 99 -6.67 6.91 10.68
CA TRP A 99 -5.68 7.90 10.24
C TRP A 99 -4.24 7.35 10.25
N VAL A 100 -3.92 6.41 11.14
CA VAL A 100 -2.62 5.71 11.17
C VAL A 100 -2.57 4.69 10.04
N ALA A 101 -3.62 3.89 9.89
CA ALA A 101 -3.72 2.90 8.82
C ALA A 101 -3.53 3.55 7.44
N GLN A 102 -4.19 4.69 7.18
CA GLN A 102 -4.04 5.43 5.92
C GLN A 102 -2.59 5.86 5.69
N ARG A 103 -1.92 6.38 6.71
CA ARG A 103 -0.52 6.85 6.59
C ARG A 103 0.47 5.71 6.40
N LEU A 104 0.24 4.59 7.07
CA LEU A 104 1.04 3.39 6.85
C LEU A 104 0.89 2.87 5.42
N TRP A 105 -0.31 2.89 4.87
CA TRP A 105 -0.54 2.52 3.48
C TRP A 105 0.21 3.44 2.51
N LEU A 106 0.06 4.75 2.67
CA LEU A 106 0.76 5.73 1.85
C LEU A 106 2.29 5.61 1.99
N GLY A 107 2.79 5.41 3.20
CA GLY A 107 4.21 5.16 3.46
C GLY A 107 4.73 3.92 2.75
N THR A 108 3.92 2.87 2.70
CA THR A 108 4.25 1.63 1.99
C THR A 108 4.37 1.85 0.48
N ILE A 109 3.48 2.66 -0.11
CA ILE A 109 3.57 3.02 -1.54
C ILE A 109 4.85 3.80 -1.82
N ILE A 110 5.18 4.80 -0.98
CA ILE A 110 6.39 5.60 -1.13
C ILE A 110 7.64 4.71 -0.96
N LEU A 111 7.63 3.82 0.03
CA LEU A 111 8.72 2.86 0.26
C LEU A 111 8.92 1.94 -0.93
N ALA A 112 7.83 1.37 -1.47
CA ALA A 112 7.88 0.49 -2.63
C ALA A 112 8.38 1.21 -3.88
N ALA A 113 7.92 2.44 -4.11
CA ALA A 113 8.40 3.28 -5.22
C ALA A 113 9.90 3.59 -5.06
N GLY A 114 10.34 4.00 -3.88
CA GLY A 114 11.75 4.26 -3.62
C GLY A 114 12.65 3.03 -3.70
N ALA A 115 12.12 1.86 -3.35
CA ALA A 115 12.84 0.60 -3.49
C ALA A 115 12.96 0.16 -4.97
N GLY A 116 11.93 0.42 -5.77
CA GLY A 116 11.91 0.06 -7.19
C GLY A 116 12.85 0.91 -8.07
N VAL A 117 13.22 2.12 -7.61
CA VAL A 117 14.16 3.01 -8.35
C VAL A 117 15.64 2.70 -8.01
N ARG A 118 15.93 1.86 -7.05
CA ARG A 118 17.29 1.44 -6.65
C ARG A 118 17.82 0.31 -7.49
#